data_d8bd7c80d9100cdf5a354e8ad4884155
#
_entry.id   d8bd7c80d9100cdf5a354e8ad4884155
#
_cell.length_a   1.000
_cell.length_b   1.000
_cell.length_c   1.000
_cell.angle_alpha   90.00
_cell.angle_beta   90.00
_cell.angle_gamma   90.00
#
_symmetry.space_group_name_H-M   'P 1'
#
loop_
_entity.id
_entity.type
_entity.pdbx_description
1 polymer ?
#
loop_
_entity_poly.entity_id
_entity_poly.type
_entity_poly.pdbx_seq_one_letter_code
_entity_poly.pdbx_strand_id
1 'polypeptide(L)'
;MSVFHNNALIGAGAGTGAAAAAEYVIPKSLRFNSGDSAYLSRTPSSSGNRRTFTFSCWVKRSKPVPSSSGQELFRAGDSALSAMNFAPSDGPVDSLSFKADQGGVSPGSATNAVFRDFSAWMHVVYSIDTTQATAADRVRVYVNGVEQTWHTTNYPSQNQELKFNQSGQPHYIGGTEYFDGYMADIQFVDGQALAPTDFGETRSSDGVWVPKEYTGSYGPKVNQTQNWTALGTGDSYSPYRWEETFDGDSSTYGAIPPNGQAALVDFSSLSGGGISYTSSVVVTYNRNTNAPDVTVNGSAIGATADGTERTYTLSGSGTLTSVGTQTRTAGGSGDCGIKKIVVDGAELVDSGITLSHNGFHLNFSDSSTNEALGF
;
A
#
# COMPACT_ATOMS: atom_id res chain seq x y z
N MET A 1 20.56 -3.56 -28.71
CA MET A 1 21.21 -3.10 -27.46
C MET A 1 21.44 -1.61 -27.60
N SER A 2 20.54 -0.77 -27.11
CA SER A 2 20.67 0.70 -27.20
C SER A 2 21.12 1.19 -25.83
N VAL A 3 22.38 1.58 -25.74
CA VAL A 3 22.97 2.20 -24.56
C VAL A 3 22.72 3.70 -24.68
N PHE A 4 21.93 4.28 -23.80
CA PHE A 4 21.83 5.73 -23.70
C PHE A 4 23.12 6.28 -23.11
N HIS A 5 23.97 6.84 -23.95
CA HIS A 5 25.10 7.63 -23.50
C HIS A 5 24.62 9.05 -23.22
N ASN A 6 24.56 9.41 -21.95
CA ASN A 6 24.40 10.79 -21.55
C ASN A 6 25.77 11.47 -21.63
N ASN A 7 26.01 12.22 -22.69
CA ASN A 7 27.20 13.06 -22.81
C ASN A 7 27.03 14.28 -21.92
N ALA A 8 27.40 14.17 -20.64
CA ALA A 8 27.60 15.32 -19.79
C ALA A 8 28.86 16.06 -20.25
N LEU A 9 28.71 17.19 -20.92
CA LEU A 9 29.82 18.14 -21.10
C LEU A 9 30.16 18.73 -19.73
N ILE A 10 31.28 18.29 -19.13
CA ILE A 10 31.81 18.88 -17.91
C ILE A 10 32.51 20.17 -18.32
N GLY A 11 31.79 21.31 -18.19
CA GLY A 11 32.42 22.62 -18.17
C GLY A 11 33.04 22.84 -16.79
N ALA A 12 34.39 22.93 -16.73
CA ALA A 12 35.10 23.28 -15.52
C ALA A 12 34.80 24.72 -15.10
N GLY A 13 33.86 24.89 -14.16
CA GLY A 13 33.67 26.10 -13.40
C GLY A 13 33.86 25.77 -11.92
N ALA A 14 34.94 26.28 -11.30
CA ALA A 14 35.17 26.13 -9.87
C ALA A 14 34.12 26.94 -9.09
N GLY A 15 33.01 26.31 -8.76
CA GLY A 15 32.04 26.76 -7.79
C GLY A 15 31.87 25.66 -6.76
N THR A 16 31.97 26.03 -5.47
CA THR A 16 31.66 25.15 -4.32
C THR A 16 30.14 24.87 -4.28
N GLY A 17 29.61 24.25 -5.31
CA GLY A 17 28.25 23.74 -5.34
C GLY A 17 28.26 22.34 -4.74
N ALA A 18 27.34 22.06 -3.82
CA ALA A 18 27.04 20.70 -3.39
C ALA A 18 26.90 19.82 -4.64
N ALA A 19 27.62 18.69 -4.70
CA ALA A 19 27.47 17.74 -5.79
C ALA A 19 25.98 17.40 -5.92
N ALA A 20 25.40 17.62 -7.11
CA ALA A 20 24.05 17.18 -7.37
C ALA A 20 23.98 15.68 -7.06
N ALA A 21 23.00 15.28 -6.27
CA ALA A 21 22.78 13.85 -6.00
C ALA A 21 22.69 13.12 -7.35
N ALA A 22 23.35 11.96 -7.45
CA ALA A 22 23.30 11.15 -8.67
C ALA A 22 21.84 10.80 -8.98
N GLU A 23 21.41 11.10 -10.22
CA GLU A 23 20.07 10.77 -10.69
C GLU A 23 19.89 9.24 -10.66
N TYR A 24 18.75 8.77 -10.12
CA TYR A 24 18.43 7.35 -10.13
C TYR A 24 18.26 6.86 -11.58
N VAL A 25 18.94 5.81 -11.93
CA VAL A 25 18.92 5.25 -13.28
C VAL A 25 18.40 3.81 -13.23
N ILE A 26 17.36 3.52 -13.98
CA ILE A 26 16.84 2.16 -14.14
C ILE A 26 17.79 1.40 -15.08
N PRO A 27 18.52 0.37 -14.59
CA PRO A 27 19.60 -0.23 -15.36
C PRO A 27 19.11 -1.18 -16.45
N LYS A 28 17.96 -1.83 -16.26
CA LYS A 28 17.46 -2.88 -17.16
C LYS A 28 15.95 -2.88 -17.27
N SER A 29 15.47 -3.54 -18.32
CA SER A 29 14.05 -3.80 -18.57
C SER A 29 13.85 -5.23 -19.07
N LEU A 30 12.67 -5.80 -18.81
CA LEU A 30 12.26 -7.07 -19.36
C LEU A 30 11.41 -6.87 -20.60
N ARG A 31 11.67 -7.66 -21.67
CA ARG A 31 10.86 -7.69 -22.89
C ARG A 31 9.76 -8.74 -22.74
N PHE A 32 8.52 -8.31 -22.90
CA PHE A 32 7.35 -9.18 -23.03
C PHE A 32 6.99 -9.27 -24.53
N ASN A 33 6.85 -10.48 -25.04
CA ASN A 33 6.41 -10.76 -26.39
C ASN A 33 5.08 -11.50 -26.36
N SER A 34 4.01 -10.84 -26.79
CA SER A 34 2.68 -11.44 -26.79
C SER A 34 2.57 -12.66 -27.72
N GLY A 35 3.41 -12.76 -28.75
CA GLY A 35 3.47 -13.90 -29.65
C GLY A 35 3.99 -15.17 -28.98
N ASP A 36 4.82 -15.02 -27.96
CA ASP A 36 5.41 -16.12 -27.18
C ASP A 36 4.61 -16.37 -25.87
N SER A 37 3.50 -15.64 -25.67
CA SER A 37 2.71 -15.71 -24.44
C SER A 37 3.56 -15.42 -23.17
N ALA A 38 4.49 -14.46 -23.27
CA ALA A 38 5.44 -14.16 -22.22
C ALA A 38 4.77 -13.44 -21.04
N TYR A 39 4.97 -13.96 -19.83
CA TYR A 39 4.51 -13.36 -18.57
C TYR A 39 5.40 -13.81 -17.41
N LEU A 40 5.31 -13.09 -16.29
CA LEU A 40 5.83 -13.54 -15.00
C LEU A 40 4.66 -13.88 -14.09
N SER A 41 4.82 -14.86 -13.20
CA SER A 41 3.77 -15.25 -12.27
C SER A 41 4.29 -15.58 -10.88
N ARG A 42 3.43 -15.29 -9.88
CA ARG A 42 3.65 -15.64 -8.48
C ARG A 42 2.30 -15.95 -7.84
N THR A 43 2.27 -16.93 -6.94
CA THR A 43 1.11 -17.21 -6.10
C THR A 43 1.48 -16.96 -4.64
N PRO A 44 0.92 -15.91 -3.99
CA PRO A 44 1.18 -15.66 -2.58
C PRO A 44 0.73 -16.82 -1.69
N SER A 45 1.56 -17.21 -0.74
CA SER A 45 1.22 -18.25 0.26
C SER A 45 0.35 -17.72 1.39
N SER A 46 0.45 -16.42 1.69
CA SER A 46 -0.38 -15.71 2.66
C SER A 46 -0.99 -14.47 2.01
N SER A 47 -2.17 -14.05 2.50
CA SER A 47 -2.75 -12.78 2.05
C SER A 47 -2.03 -11.62 2.69
N GLY A 48 -1.72 -10.58 1.90
CA GLY A 48 -1.35 -9.27 2.39
C GLY A 48 -2.57 -8.35 2.44
N ASN A 49 -2.35 -7.04 2.38
CA ASN A 49 -3.42 -6.06 2.39
C ASN A 49 -4.14 -6.05 1.02
N ARG A 50 -5.39 -6.50 1.00
CA ARG A 50 -6.21 -6.61 -0.22
C ARG A 50 -7.02 -5.35 -0.51
N ARG A 51 -6.95 -4.35 0.38
CA ARG A 51 -7.71 -3.08 0.30
C ARG A 51 -6.83 -1.90 -0.02
N THR A 52 -5.55 -1.94 0.38
CA THR A 52 -4.62 -0.83 0.25
C THR A 52 -3.30 -1.35 -0.29
N PHE A 53 -2.86 -0.82 -1.44
CA PHE A 53 -1.57 -1.17 -2.06
C PHE A 53 -1.26 -0.23 -3.22
N THR A 54 -0.01 -0.25 -3.68
CA THR A 54 0.44 0.49 -4.85
C THR A 54 1.14 -0.44 -5.83
N PHE A 55 0.83 -0.29 -7.12
CA PHE A 55 1.59 -0.89 -8.21
C PHE A 55 2.19 0.23 -9.06
N SER A 56 3.50 0.15 -9.30
CA SER A 56 4.25 1.12 -10.08
C SER A 56 5.13 0.39 -11.09
N CYS A 57 5.18 0.88 -12.33
CA CYS A 57 6.11 0.38 -13.33
C CYS A 57 6.42 1.43 -14.40
N TRP A 58 7.63 1.36 -14.95
CA TRP A 58 7.96 2.00 -16.21
C TRP A 58 7.62 1.06 -17.35
N VAL A 59 6.87 1.55 -18.33
CA VAL A 59 6.37 0.73 -19.44
C VAL A 59 6.61 1.41 -20.78
N LYS A 60 7.03 0.61 -21.77
CA LYS A 60 7.09 1.02 -23.18
C LYS A 60 6.39 -0.03 -24.02
N ARG A 61 5.29 0.37 -24.62
CA ARG A 61 4.48 -0.51 -25.47
C ARG A 61 5.13 -0.71 -26.84
N SER A 62 4.86 -1.83 -27.51
CA SER A 62 5.33 -2.10 -28.88
C SER A 62 4.22 -2.08 -29.92
N LYS A 63 2.96 -2.20 -29.51
CA LYS A 63 1.81 -2.21 -30.43
C LYS A 63 0.52 -1.75 -29.73
N PRO A 64 -0.51 -1.33 -30.50
CA PRO A 64 -1.82 -1.01 -29.96
C PRO A 64 -2.49 -2.24 -29.33
N VAL A 65 -3.51 -1.98 -28.49
CA VAL A 65 -4.37 -3.03 -27.94
C VAL A 65 -5.17 -3.68 -29.09
N PRO A 66 -5.22 -5.02 -29.18
CA PRO A 66 -6.13 -5.71 -30.09
C PRO A 66 -7.59 -5.37 -29.78
N SER A 67 -8.48 -5.36 -30.78
CA SER A 67 -9.89 -5.01 -30.60
C SER A 67 -10.68 -5.98 -29.68
N SER A 68 -10.15 -7.16 -29.43
CA SER A 68 -10.81 -8.24 -28.67
C SER A 68 -10.19 -8.56 -27.32
N SER A 69 -9.05 -7.96 -26.98
CA SER A 69 -8.26 -8.34 -25.79
C SER A 69 -7.45 -7.17 -25.29
N GLY A 70 -7.33 -7.01 -23.98
CA GLY A 70 -6.45 -6.00 -23.36
C GLY A 70 -4.96 -6.33 -23.50
N GLN A 71 -4.14 -5.50 -22.87
CA GLN A 71 -2.73 -5.78 -22.61
C GLN A 71 -2.49 -5.57 -21.11
N GLU A 72 -2.36 -6.65 -20.36
CA GLU A 72 -2.28 -6.60 -18.90
C GLU A 72 -0.88 -6.17 -18.43
N LEU A 73 -0.86 -5.22 -17.50
CA LEU A 73 0.35 -4.86 -16.74
C LEU A 73 0.47 -5.75 -15.51
N PHE A 74 -0.60 -5.83 -14.73
CA PHE A 74 -0.66 -6.65 -13.52
C PHE A 74 -2.07 -7.21 -13.34
N ARG A 75 -2.15 -8.49 -13.00
CA ARG A 75 -3.41 -9.22 -12.82
C ARG A 75 -3.34 -10.14 -11.61
N ALA A 76 -4.47 -10.34 -10.95
CA ALA A 76 -4.65 -11.37 -9.92
C ALA A 76 -5.92 -12.18 -10.17
N GLY A 77 -5.81 -13.51 -10.10
CA GLY A 77 -6.88 -14.49 -10.32
C GLY A 77 -7.08 -14.86 -11.79
N ASP A 78 -7.65 -16.05 -12.03
CA ASP A 78 -7.84 -16.61 -13.37
C ASP A 78 -9.22 -16.30 -13.95
N SER A 79 -10.30 -16.47 -13.19
CA SER A 79 -11.67 -16.33 -13.67
C SER A 79 -12.39 -15.10 -13.11
N ALA A 80 -12.42 -14.95 -11.79
CA ALA A 80 -12.87 -13.72 -11.11
C ALA A 80 -11.62 -12.90 -10.84
N LEU A 81 -11.32 -11.93 -11.69
CA LEU A 81 -10.01 -11.27 -11.71
C LEU A 81 -10.04 -9.82 -11.23
N SER A 82 -8.91 -9.36 -10.73
CA SER A 82 -8.59 -7.94 -10.65
C SER A 82 -7.42 -7.65 -11.58
N ALA A 83 -7.51 -6.61 -12.41
CA ALA A 83 -6.50 -6.32 -13.41
C ALA A 83 -6.24 -4.82 -13.60
N MET A 84 -5.02 -4.51 -13.96
CA MET A 84 -4.52 -3.22 -14.42
C MET A 84 -4.00 -3.43 -15.83
N ASN A 85 -4.63 -2.82 -16.82
CA ASN A 85 -4.33 -3.12 -18.22
C ASN A 85 -4.54 -1.91 -19.14
N PHE A 86 -4.04 -2.00 -20.36
CA PHE A 86 -4.51 -1.16 -21.46
C PHE A 86 -5.79 -1.77 -22.02
N ALA A 87 -6.87 -0.96 -22.04
CA ALA A 87 -8.22 -1.45 -22.31
C ALA A 87 -8.53 -1.56 -23.81
N PRO A 88 -9.26 -2.62 -24.23
CA PRO A 88 -9.84 -2.70 -25.56
C PRO A 88 -11.26 -2.09 -25.65
N SER A 89 -12.05 -2.12 -24.57
CA SER A 89 -13.49 -1.91 -24.62
C SER A 89 -14.14 -1.20 -23.44
N ASP A 90 -13.46 -1.07 -22.29
CA ASP A 90 -14.05 -0.45 -21.09
C ASP A 90 -14.07 1.09 -21.18
N GLY A 91 -13.45 1.65 -22.23
CA GLY A 91 -13.32 3.05 -22.56
C GLY A 91 -12.69 3.22 -23.94
N PRO A 92 -12.02 4.35 -24.21
CA PRO A 92 -11.26 4.53 -25.42
C PRO A 92 -10.18 3.46 -25.58
N VAL A 93 -10.04 2.89 -26.77
CA VAL A 93 -8.98 1.89 -27.07
C VAL A 93 -7.61 2.49 -26.76
N ASP A 94 -6.73 1.72 -26.13
CA ASP A 94 -5.41 2.13 -25.62
C ASP A 94 -5.45 3.06 -24.38
N SER A 95 -6.60 3.20 -23.69
CA SER A 95 -6.65 3.81 -22.37
C SER A 95 -6.14 2.85 -21.30
N LEU A 96 -5.73 3.36 -20.14
CA LEU A 96 -5.48 2.53 -18.96
C LEU A 96 -6.78 2.18 -18.26
N SER A 97 -6.91 0.94 -17.81
CA SER A 97 -8.09 0.52 -17.06
C SER A 97 -7.73 -0.22 -15.77
N PHE A 98 -8.69 -0.19 -14.85
CA PHE A 98 -8.66 -0.94 -13.62
C PHE A 98 -9.92 -1.80 -13.53
N LYS A 99 -9.75 -3.10 -13.32
CA LYS A 99 -10.85 -4.06 -13.13
C LYS A 99 -10.77 -4.65 -11.74
N ALA A 100 -11.91 -4.76 -11.08
CA ALA A 100 -12.04 -5.39 -9.77
C ALA A 100 -13.29 -6.29 -9.80
N ASP A 101 -13.13 -7.55 -10.13
CA ASP A 101 -14.26 -8.49 -10.18
C ASP A 101 -14.77 -8.83 -8.79
N GLN A 102 -16.10 -8.79 -8.65
CA GLN A 102 -16.83 -9.28 -7.49
C GLN A 102 -17.99 -10.17 -7.97
N GLY A 103 -17.75 -11.46 -8.05
CA GLY A 103 -18.84 -12.43 -8.20
C GLY A 103 -19.77 -12.24 -9.40
N GLY A 104 -19.23 -11.81 -10.55
CA GLY A 104 -19.98 -11.62 -11.79
C GLY A 104 -20.34 -10.17 -12.13
N VAL A 105 -19.99 -9.21 -11.29
CA VAL A 105 -20.00 -7.77 -11.63
C VAL A 105 -18.55 -7.32 -11.69
N SER A 106 -18.08 -6.97 -12.88
CA SER A 106 -16.74 -6.39 -13.07
C SER A 106 -16.83 -4.88 -13.05
N PRO A 107 -16.64 -4.22 -11.89
CA PRO A 107 -16.41 -2.79 -11.91
C PRO A 107 -15.13 -2.53 -12.69
N GLY A 108 -15.27 -1.90 -13.83
CA GLY A 108 -14.17 -1.49 -14.69
C GLY A 108 -14.18 0.02 -14.85
N SER A 109 -13.06 0.66 -14.60
CA SER A 109 -12.85 2.08 -14.89
C SER A 109 -11.77 2.19 -15.93
N ALA A 110 -11.96 3.07 -16.94
CA ALA A 110 -10.98 3.35 -17.99
C ALA A 110 -10.71 4.85 -18.06
N THR A 111 -9.48 5.23 -18.37
CA THR A 111 -9.08 6.64 -18.45
C THR A 111 -9.64 7.34 -19.69
N ASN A 112 -9.82 8.67 -19.62
CA ASN A 112 -10.09 9.49 -20.80
C ASN A 112 -8.88 9.53 -21.75
N ALA A 113 -7.68 9.58 -21.18
CA ALA A 113 -6.45 9.61 -21.96
C ALA A 113 -6.17 8.26 -22.62
N VAL A 114 -5.58 8.31 -23.80
CA VAL A 114 -5.11 7.16 -24.57
C VAL A 114 -3.59 7.24 -24.76
N PHE A 115 -2.92 6.09 -24.71
CA PHE A 115 -1.46 6.01 -24.64
C PHE A 115 -0.92 5.27 -25.88
N ARG A 116 -0.77 5.99 -26.99
CA ARG A 116 -0.41 5.48 -28.33
C ARG A 116 1.00 5.82 -28.78
N ASP A 117 1.80 6.43 -27.91
CA ASP A 117 3.22 6.62 -28.21
C ASP A 117 4.00 5.34 -27.86
N PHE A 118 4.28 4.55 -28.90
CA PHE A 118 5.04 3.30 -28.76
C PHE A 118 6.56 3.53 -28.76
N SER A 119 7.01 4.77 -28.95
CA SER A 119 8.44 5.13 -28.94
C SER A 119 8.95 5.54 -27.55
N ALA A 120 8.05 6.05 -26.69
CA ALA A 120 8.39 6.60 -25.40
C ALA A 120 8.16 5.62 -24.24
N TRP A 121 8.98 5.75 -23.21
CA TRP A 121 8.70 5.19 -21.88
C TRP A 121 7.69 6.08 -21.16
N MET A 122 6.79 5.45 -20.43
CA MET A 122 5.90 6.13 -19.50
C MET A 122 5.94 5.44 -18.14
N HIS A 123 5.82 6.23 -17.09
CA HIS A 123 5.68 5.74 -15.72
C HIS A 123 4.20 5.62 -15.38
N VAL A 124 3.75 4.44 -14.97
CA VAL A 124 2.35 4.17 -14.60
C VAL A 124 2.31 3.79 -13.14
N VAL A 125 1.46 4.47 -12.36
CA VAL A 125 1.22 4.16 -10.95
C VAL A 125 -0.26 3.98 -10.71
N TYR A 126 -0.66 2.85 -10.11
CA TYR A 126 -1.97 2.61 -9.55
C TYR A 126 -1.87 2.68 -8.03
N SER A 127 -2.55 3.64 -7.43
CA SER A 127 -2.66 3.82 -5.98
C SER A 127 -4.06 3.41 -5.55
N ILE A 128 -4.16 2.36 -4.75
CA ILE A 128 -5.42 1.72 -4.38
C ILE A 128 -5.64 1.84 -2.89
N ASP A 129 -6.81 2.34 -2.49
CA ASP A 129 -7.27 2.34 -1.11
C ASP A 129 -8.80 2.23 -1.05
N THR A 130 -9.31 1.02 -1.02
CA THR A 130 -10.77 0.80 -0.96
C THR A 130 -11.40 1.21 0.37
N THR A 131 -10.62 1.58 1.39
CA THR A 131 -11.14 2.02 2.69
C THR A 131 -11.71 3.44 2.65
N GLN A 132 -11.37 4.22 1.61
CA GLN A 132 -11.79 5.59 1.44
C GLN A 132 -13.31 5.73 1.38
N ALA A 133 -13.86 6.70 2.12
CA ALA A 133 -15.30 7.00 2.11
C ALA A 133 -15.75 7.48 0.72
N THR A 134 -15.00 8.38 0.10
CA THR A 134 -15.25 8.88 -1.25
C THR A 134 -14.87 7.83 -2.29
N ALA A 135 -15.81 7.44 -3.15
CA ALA A 135 -15.58 6.41 -4.13
C ALA A 135 -14.43 6.74 -5.11
N ALA A 136 -14.30 7.99 -5.51
CA ALA A 136 -13.26 8.46 -6.43
C ALA A 136 -11.84 8.36 -5.84
N ASP A 137 -11.71 8.33 -4.51
CA ASP A 137 -10.42 8.22 -3.84
C ASP A 137 -9.93 6.77 -3.68
N ARG A 138 -10.77 5.77 -4.03
CA ARG A 138 -10.44 4.36 -3.84
C ARG A 138 -9.49 3.80 -4.89
N VAL A 139 -9.50 4.38 -6.09
CA VAL A 139 -8.64 3.97 -7.21
C VAL A 139 -8.15 5.22 -7.91
N ARG A 140 -6.86 5.46 -7.87
CA ARG A 140 -6.19 6.54 -8.59
C ARG A 140 -5.15 5.94 -9.52
N VAL A 141 -5.06 6.47 -10.74
CA VAL A 141 -4.02 6.11 -11.70
C VAL A 141 -3.28 7.36 -12.15
N TYR A 142 -1.97 7.23 -12.21
CA TYR A 142 -1.08 8.32 -12.62
C TYR A 142 -0.23 7.88 -13.80
N VAL A 143 0.01 8.82 -14.71
CA VAL A 143 0.98 8.64 -15.80
C VAL A 143 1.96 9.80 -15.78
N ASN A 144 3.25 9.49 -15.68
CA ASN A 144 4.32 10.47 -15.56
C ASN A 144 4.04 11.53 -14.48
N GLY A 145 3.60 11.08 -13.30
CA GLY A 145 3.28 11.93 -12.15
C GLY A 145 1.93 12.64 -12.21
N VAL A 146 1.20 12.58 -13.31
CA VAL A 146 -0.09 13.27 -13.50
C VAL A 146 -1.25 12.32 -13.28
N GLU A 147 -2.17 12.69 -12.36
CA GLU A 147 -3.40 11.93 -12.12
C GLU A 147 -4.31 11.94 -13.36
N GLN A 148 -4.80 10.76 -13.71
CA GLN A 148 -5.67 10.59 -14.89
C GLN A 148 -7.14 10.68 -14.49
N THR A 149 -7.94 11.27 -15.37
CA THR A 149 -9.39 11.30 -15.22
C THR A 149 -10.02 10.07 -15.87
N TRP A 150 -11.13 9.61 -15.28
CA TRP A 150 -11.84 8.43 -15.76
C TRP A 150 -12.88 8.76 -16.82
N HIS A 151 -12.93 7.95 -17.88
CA HIS A 151 -13.99 7.96 -18.91
C HIS A 151 -15.22 7.20 -18.39
N THR A 152 -14.99 6.02 -17.81
CA THR A 152 -16.00 5.25 -17.12
C THR A 152 -15.60 5.15 -15.65
N THR A 153 -16.59 5.25 -14.75
CA THR A 153 -16.35 5.18 -13.31
C THR A 153 -17.18 4.05 -12.71
N ASN A 154 -16.51 2.98 -12.37
CA ASN A 154 -17.11 1.90 -11.61
C ASN A 154 -16.13 1.49 -10.49
N TYR A 155 -16.18 2.26 -9.41
CA TYR A 155 -15.24 2.09 -8.30
C TYR A 155 -15.58 0.88 -7.46
N PRO A 156 -14.57 0.24 -6.84
CA PRO A 156 -14.80 -0.77 -5.81
C PRO A 156 -15.70 -0.24 -4.69
N SER A 157 -16.49 -1.11 -4.05
CA SER A 157 -17.23 -0.75 -2.85
C SER A 157 -16.26 -0.36 -1.72
N GLN A 158 -16.73 0.45 -0.77
CA GLN A 158 -15.92 0.76 0.41
C GLN A 158 -15.56 -0.53 1.16
N ASN A 159 -14.30 -0.63 1.58
CA ASN A 159 -13.71 -1.79 2.25
C ASN A 159 -13.74 -3.08 1.41
N GLN A 160 -13.88 -2.98 0.08
CA GLN A 160 -13.81 -4.14 -0.79
C GLN A 160 -12.43 -4.77 -0.75
N GLU A 161 -12.37 -6.07 -0.52
CA GLU A 161 -11.18 -6.87 -0.66
C GLU A 161 -11.01 -7.32 -2.11
N LEU A 162 -9.93 -6.89 -2.74
CA LEU A 162 -9.62 -7.22 -4.12
C LEU A 162 -8.95 -8.61 -4.24
N LYS A 163 -8.80 -9.10 -5.48
CA LYS A 163 -8.03 -10.33 -5.73
C LYS A 163 -6.52 -10.12 -5.62
N PHE A 164 -6.06 -8.89 -5.83
CA PHE A 164 -4.66 -8.56 -5.54
C PHE A 164 -4.34 -8.89 -4.09
N ASN A 165 -3.15 -9.44 -3.87
CA ASN A 165 -2.64 -9.81 -2.56
C ASN A 165 -3.38 -10.95 -1.83
N GLN A 166 -4.29 -11.65 -2.52
CA GLN A 166 -5.00 -12.79 -1.96
C GLN A 166 -4.15 -14.07 -2.04
N SER A 167 -4.02 -14.80 -0.92
CA SER A 167 -3.33 -16.09 -0.91
C SER A 167 -4.00 -17.11 -1.85
N GLY A 168 -3.20 -17.99 -2.44
CA GLY A 168 -3.69 -19.02 -3.34
C GLY A 168 -4.21 -18.49 -4.68
N GLN A 169 -4.22 -17.18 -4.93
CA GLN A 169 -4.57 -16.61 -6.23
C GLN A 169 -3.29 -16.32 -7.02
N PRO A 170 -3.17 -16.81 -8.26
CA PRO A 170 -2.01 -16.49 -9.08
C PRO A 170 -2.03 -15.01 -9.47
N HIS A 171 -0.86 -14.38 -9.41
CA HIS A 171 -0.63 -13.01 -9.85
C HIS A 171 0.27 -13.05 -11.08
N TYR A 172 -0.02 -12.21 -12.07
CA TYR A 172 0.68 -12.18 -13.34
C TYR A 172 1.15 -10.76 -13.67
N ILE A 173 2.37 -10.63 -14.18
CA ILE A 173 2.87 -9.43 -14.83
C ILE A 173 3.01 -9.74 -16.31
N GLY A 174 2.45 -8.88 -17.16
CA GLY A 174 2.35 -9.15 -18.60
C GLY A 174 1.23 -10.12 -18.99
N GLY A 175 0.55 -10.64 -18.03
CA GLY A 175 -0.71 -11.36 -17.87
C GLY A 175 -1.16 -12.35 -18.93
N THR A 176 -2.41 -12.77 -18.80
CA THR A 176 -3.05 -13.72 -19.73
C THR A 176 -3.67 -13.02 -20.95
N GLU A 177 -3.91 -11.71 -20.87
CA GLU A 177 -4.05 -10.82 -22.01
C GLU A 177 -2.65 -10.23 -22.29
N TYR A 178 -1.86 -10.96 -23.05
CA TYR A 178 -0.41 -10.79 -23.11
C TYR A 178 0.02 -9.40 -23.54
N PHE A 179 0.81 -8.77 -22.66
CA PHE A 179 1.45 -7.50 -22.93
C PHE A 179 2.50 -7.64 -24.04
N ASP A 180 2.64 -6.59 -24.87
CA ASP A 180 3.69 -6.53 -25.88
C ASP A 180 4.49 -5.24 -25.73
N GLY A 181 5.73 -5.36 -25.27
CA GLY A 181 6.56 -4.21 -24.97
C GLY A 181 7.63 -4.51 -23.93
N TYR A 182 8.05 -3.48 -23.24
CA TYR A 182 9.06 -3.55 -22.19
C TYR A 182 8.48 -3.02 -20.88
N MET A 183 8.81 -3.66 -19.78
CA MET A 183 8.57 -3.15 -18.43
C MET A 183 9.88 -3.06 -17.68
N ALA A 184 10.00 -2.06 -16.82
CA ALA A 184 11.18 -1.82 -15.99
C ALA A 184 10.77 -1.29 -14.63
N ASP A 185 11.60 -1.51 -13.62
CA ASP A 185 11.40 -0.99 -12.27
C ASP A 185 9.98 -1.25 -11.77
N ILE A 186 9.57 -2.52 -11.81
CA ILE A 186 8.23 -2.94 -11.40
C ILE A 186 8.19 -3.07 -9.90
N GLN A 187 7.29 -2.34 -9.25
CA GLN A 187 7.19 -2.28 -7.80
C GLN A 187 5.75 -2.54 -7.38
N PHE A 188 5.58 -3.41 -6.40
CA PHE A 188 4.33 -3.64 -5.71
C PHE A 188 4.54 -3.37 -4.22
N VAL A 189 3.84 -2.38 -3.67
CA VAL A 189 3.94 -2.01 -2.26
C VAL A 189 2.67 -2.44 -1.56
N ASP A 190 2.80 -3.39 -0.65
CA ASP A 190 1.71 -3.98 0.11
C ASP A 190 1.32 -3.07 1.29
N GLY A 191 0.05 -2.79 1.46
CA GLY A 191 -0.48 -2.05 2.61
C GLY A 191 -0.34 -0.52 2.54
N GLN A 192 0.16 0.05 1.43
CA GLN A 192 0.34 1.49 1.29
C GLN A 192 -0.23 1.99 -0.05
N ALA A 193 -1.06 3.05 -0.01
CA ALA A 193 -1.49 3.80 -1.18
C ALA A 193 -0.58 5.03 -1.35
N LEU A 194 0.45 4.89 -2.17
CA LEU A 194 1.53 5.85 -2.34
C LEU A 194 1.26 6.81 -3.51
N ALA A 195 1.88 7.97 -3.46
CA ALA A 195 1.85 8.95 -4.54
C ALA A 195 2.88 8.60 -5.64
N PRO A 196 2.70 9.06 -6.88
CA PRO A 196 3.68 8.83 -7.95
C PRO A 196 5.05 9.44 -7.65
N THR A 197 5.11 10.46 -6.79
CA THR A 197 6.34 11.13 -6.34
C THR A 197 7.21 10.26 -5.41
N ASP A 198 6.72 9.12 -4.97
CA ASP A 198 7.53 8.13 -4.25
C ASP A 198 8.46 7.36 -5.21
N PHE A 199 8.07 7.21 -6.49
CA PHE A 199 8.75 6.40 -7.50
C PHE A 199 9.33 7.22 -8.67
N GLY A 200 8.99 8.48 -8.76
CA GLY A 200 9.45 9.39 -9.81
C GLY A 200 9.42 10.82 -9.34
N GLU A 201 10.07 11.69 -10.09
CA GLU A 201 10.11 13.12 -9.82
C GLU A 201 10.21 13.94 -11.10
N THR A 202 9.82 15.21 -11.04
CA THR A 202 10.05 16.15 -12.13
C THR A 202 11.46 16.70 -12.02
N ARG A 203 12.31 16.41 -13.01
CA ARG A 203 13.66 16.91 -13.06
C ARG A 203 13.64 18.44 -13.21
N SER A 204 14.31 19.14 -12.30
CA SER A 204 14.25 20.60 -12.23
C SER A 204 14.90 21.30 -13.43
N SER A 205 15.83 20.66 -14.14
CA SER A 205 16.58 21.24 -15.25
C SER A 205 15.77 21.40 -16.53
N ASP A 206 14.79 20.54 -16.77
CA ASP A 206 14.05 20.48 -18.04
C ASP A 206 12.56 20.14 -17.90
N GLY A 207 12.10 19.94 -16.68
CA GLY A 207 10.69 19.62 -16.41
C GLY A 207 10.26 18.20 -16.81
N VAL A 208 11.19 17.32 -17.16
CA VAL A 208 10.89 15.93 -17.55
C VAL A 208 10.65 15.08 -16.31
N TRP A 209 9.62 14.21 -16.37
CA TRP A 209 9.38 13.19 -15.36
C TRP A 209 10.42 12.08 -15.47
N VAL A 210 11.15 11.82 -14.42
CA VAL A 210 12.25 10.86 -14.35
C VAL A 210 12.05 9.86 -13.20
N PRO A 211 12.67 8.67 -13.25
CA PRO A 211 12.59 7.72 -12.16
C PRO A 211 13.29 8.24 -10.91
N LYS A 212 12.73 7.84 -9.76
CA LYS A 212 13.28 8.08 -8.42
C LYS A 212 13.34 6.76 -7.68
N GLU A 213 14.42 6.53 -6.93
CA GLU A 213 14.55 5.35 -6.10
C GLU A 213 13.53 5.35 -4.97
N TYR A 214 12.72 4.31 -4.88
CA TYR A 214 11.83 4.10 -3.74
C TYR A 214 12.63 3.53 -2.57
N THR A 215 12.71 4.29 -1.49
CA THR A 215 13.47 3.93 -0.27
C THR A 215 12.58 3.50 0.89
N GLY A 216 11.26 3.41 0.66
CA GLY A 216 10.30 2.98 1.66
C GLY A 216 10.22 1.46 1.82
N SER A 217 9.40 1.01 2.77
CA SER A 217 9.09 -0.41 2.95
C SER A 217 8.16 -0.91 1.84
N TYR A 218 8.41 -2.11 1.33
CA TYR A 218 7.49 -2.81 0.42
C TYR A 218 6.31 -3.49 1.13
N GLY A 219 6.27 -3.46 2.45
CA GLY A 219 5.18 -3.90 3.32
C GLY A 219 4.38 -2.74 3.92
N PRO A 220 3.47 -3.03 4.86
CA PRO A 220 2.73 -2.02 5.59
C PRO A 220 3.67 -1.00 6.25
N LYS A 221 3.22 0.26 6.30
CA LYS A 221 3.98 1.29 7.00
C LYS A 221 3.86 1.06 8.50
N VAL A 222 4.98 0.79 9.14
CA VAL A 222 5.04 0.50 10.58
C VAL A 222 6.06 1.38 11.28
N ASN A 223 5.83 1.64 12.56
CA ASN A 223 6.78 2.25 13.47
C ASN A 223 7.27 1.17 14.44
N GLN A 224 8.50 0.71 14.25
CA GLN A 224 9.19 -0.32 15.04
C GLN A 224 10.40 0.26 15.77
N THR A 225 10.33 1.52 16.15
CA THR A 225 11.47 2.21 16.78
C THR A 225 11.79 1.70 18.18
N GLN A 226 10.85 1.00 18.82
CA GLN A 226 10.99 0.46 20.17
C GLN A 226 10.02 -0.69 20.48
N ASN A 227 10.14 -1.29 21.66
CA ASN A 227 9.19 -2.26 22.18
C ASN A 227 8.02 -1.52 22.85
N TRP A 228 6.91 -1.37 22.13
CA TRP A 228 5.71 -0.67 22.60
C TRP A 228 4.97 -1.44 23.71
N THR A 229 5.00 -2.78 23.66
CA THR A 229 4.45 -3.66 24.70
C THR A 229 5.03 -3.34 26.07
N ALA A 230 6.32 -2.99 26.15
CA ALA A 230 6.98 -2.66 27.40
C ALA A 230 6.43 -1.38 28.09
N LEU A 231 5.69 -0.54 27.38
CA LEU A 231 5.01 0.66 27.91
C LEU A 231 3.60 0.34 28.41
N GLY A 232 3.12 -0.88 28.19
CA GLY A 232 1.78 -1.34 28.55
C GLY A 232 1.69 -1.83 29.99
N THR A 233 0.55 -1.57 30.61
CA THR A 233 0.21 -2.03 31.97
C THR A 233 -1.25 -2.46 32.05
N GLY A 234 -1.61 -3.24 33.07
CA GLY A 234 -3.00 -3.56 33.37
C GLY A 234 -3.66 -4.60 32.48
N ASP A 235 -2.88 -5.36 31.68
CA ASP A 235 -3.32 -6.32 30.67
C ASP A 235 -3.09 -7.79 31.06
N SER A 236 -3.18 -8.14 32.32
CA SER A 236 -2.82 -9.49 32.81
C SER A 236 -3.79 -10.61 32.41
N TYR A 237 -4.78 -10.34 31.54
CA TYR A 237 -5.74 -11.34 31.08
C TYR A 237 -5.24 -12.06 29.82
N SER A 238 -4.54 -13.19 30.01
CA SER A 238 -4.05 -14.00 28.89
C SER A 238 -5.22 -14.65 28.12
N PRO A 239 -5.24 -14.68 26.74
CA PRO A 239 -4.15 -14.27 25.84
C PRO A 239 -4.15 -12.79 25.46
N TYR A 240 -5.07 -11.98 25.93
CA TYR A 240 -5.36 -10.60 25.46
C TYR A 240 -4.45 -9.56 26.14
N ARG A 241 -3.18 -9.59 25.82
CA ARG A 241 -2.14 -8.69 26.36
C ARG A 241 -1.77 -7.61 25.33
N TRP A 242 -1.00 -6.61 25.76
CA TRP A 242 -0.46 -5.58 24.85
C TRP A 242 0.40 -6.16 23.73
N GLU A 243 1.04 -7.31 23.93
CA GLU A 243 1.75 -8.05 22.90
C GLU A 243 0.88 -8.28 21.64
N GLU A 244 -0.39 -8.61 21.82
CA GLU A 244 -1.36 -8.83 20.72
C GLU A 244 -1.77 -7.53 20.02
N THR A 245 -1.57 -6.35 20.65
CA THR A 245 -1.83 -5.04 20.04
C THR A 245 -0.66 -4.58 19.16
N PHE A 246 0.56 -5.03 19.51
CA PHE A 246 1.80 -4.58 18.86
C PHE A 246 2.53 -5.67 18.07
N ASP A 247 1.88 -6.80 17.79
CA ASP A 247 2.44 -7.92 17.03
C ASP A 247 2.36 -7.72 15.51
N GLY A 248 1.61 -6.72 15.04
CA GLY A 248 1.36 -6.48 13.64
C GLY A 248 0.38 -7.48 13.00
N ASP A 249 -0.29 -8.33 13.79
CA ASP A 249 -1.32 -9.25 13.32
C ASP A 249 -2.72 -8.62 13.46
N SER A 250 -3.36 -8.34 12.35
CA SER A 250 -4.69 -7.75 12.34
C SER A 250 -5.81 -8.70 12.78
N SER A 251 -5.53 -9.95 13.07
CA SER A 251 -6.50 -10.94 13.56
C SER A 251 -6.59 -10.99 15.08
N THR A 252 -5.57 -10.51 15.78
CA THR A 252 -5.47 -10.48 17.24
C THR A 252 -6.01 -9.17 17.82
N TYR A 253 -6.29 -9.14 19.09
CA TYR A 253 -6.54 -7.93 19.86
C TYR A 253 -6.17 -8.15 21.33
N GLY A 254 -5.52 -7.14 21.90
CA GLY A 254 -4.99 -7.20 23.24
C GLY A 254 -5.60 -6.18 24.18
N ALA A 255 -4.89 -5.96 25.28
CA ALA A 255 -5.21 -4.93 26.27
C ALA A 255 -6.56 -5.09 26.98
N ILE A 256 -7.04 -6.32 27.19
CA ILE A 256 -8.25 -6.56 27.99
C ILE A 256 -7.87 -6.51 29.48
N PRO A 257 -8.37 -5.55 30.26
CA PRO A 257 -8.03 -5.45 31.68
C PRO A 257 -8.76 -6.49 32.52
N PRO A 258 -8.16 -6.98 33.61
CA PRO A 258 -8.85 -7.73 34.65
C PRO A 258 -9.93 -6.87 35.34
N ASN A 259 -10.85 -7.54 36.06
CA ASN A 259 -11.85 -6.83 36.85
C ASN A 259 -11.21 -5.88 37.87
N GLY A 260 -11.73 -4.67 37.97
CA GLY A 260 -11.25 -3.63 38.85
C GLY A 260 -9.99 -2.89 38.39
N GLN A 261 -9.51 -3.18 37.17
CA GLN A 261 -8.33 -2.55 36.59
C GLN A 261 -8.65 -1.88 35.24
N ALA A 262 -7.75 -1.01 34.80
CA ALA A 262 -7.69 -0.45 33.45
C ALA A 262 -6.45 -0.97 32.75
N ALA A 263 -6.52 -1.21 31.47
CA ALA A 263 -5.34 -1.41 30.64
C ALA A 263 -4.87 -0.07 30.08
N LEU A 264 -3.58 0.19 30.08
CA LEU A 264 -2.99 1.45 29.64
C LEU A 264 -1.64 1.21 28.98
N VAL A 265 -1.42 1.74 27.81
CA VAL A 265 -0.09 2.01 27.27
C VAL A 265 0.22 3.50 27.44
N ASP A 266 1.31 3.83 28.12
CA ASP A 266 1.69 5.18 28.48
C ASP A 266 2.93 5.62 27.71
N PHE A 267 2.73 6.52 26.76
CA PHE A 267 3.78 7.10 25.93
C PHE A 267 4.42 8.35 26.56
N SER A 268 3.90 8.85 27.68
CA SER A 268 4.37 10.11 28.29
C SER A 268 5.81 10.05 28.78
N SER A 269 6.35 8.84 29.02
CA SER A 269 7.76 8.61 29.36
C SER A 269 8.73 8.79 28.18
N LEU A 270 8.21 8.86 26.95
CA LEU A 270 9.04 9.05 25.76
C LEU A 270 9.61 10.46 25.69
N SER A 271 10.74 10.60 24.98
CA SER A 271 11.32 11.91 24.68
C SER A 271 10.30 12.81 23.97
N GLY A 272 10.01 13.98 24.56
CA GLY A 272 8.96 14.87 24.08
C GLY A 272 7.58 14.66 24.74
N GLY A 273 7.47 13.75 25.72
CA GLY A 273 6.25 13.55 26.51
C GLY A 273 5.15 12.77 25.76
N GLY A 274 5.53 12.01 24.74
CA GLY A 274 4.59 11.22 23.95
C GLY A 274 5.03 11.05 22.51
N ILE A 275 4.11 10.52 21.66
CA ILE A 275 4.34 10.37 20.22
C ILE A 275 3.71 11.57 19.50
N SER A 276 4.55 12.42 18.89
CA SER A 276 4.05 13.53 18.06
C SER A 276 3.40 13.00 16.78
N TYR A 277 2.28 13.59 16.41
CA TYR A 277 1.60 13.31 15.12
C TYR A 277 1.21 14.60 14.41
N THR A 278 1.15 14.55 13.08
CA THR A 278 0.90 15.69 12.20
C THR A 278 -0.40 15.59 11.40
N SER A 279 -0.97 14.41 11.30
CA SER A 279 -2.20 14.17 10.54
C SER A 279 -3.27 13.45 11.35
N SER A 280 -2.95 12.30 11.96
CA SER A 280 -3.94 11.54 12.72
C SER A 280 -3.35 10.47 13.62
N VAL A 281 -4.16 10.09 14.63
CA VAL A 281 -4.02 8.83 15.35
C VAL A 281 -5.28 8.02 15.13
N VAL A 282 -5.15 6.75 14.72
CA VAL A 282 -6.27 5.81 14.56
C VAL A 282 -6.10 4.67 15.54
N VAL A 283 -7.11 4.46 16.38
CA VAL A 283 -7.18 3.33 17.31
C VAL A 283 -8.27 2.38 16.85
N THR A 284 -7.89 1.13 16.54
CA THR A 284 -8.84 0.05 16.21
C THR A 284 -9.13 -0.74 17.47
N TYR A 285 -10.40 -0.96 17.76
CA TYR A 285 -10.86 -1.62 18.97
C TYR A 285 -12.08 -2.50 18.73
N ASN A 286 -12.31 -3.43 19.66
CA ASN A 286 -13.57 -4.16 19.80
C ASN A 286 -14.08 -3.93 21.22
N ARG A 287 -15.35 -3.55 21.37
CA ARG A 287 -15.97 -3.30 22.66
C ARG A 287 -17.33 -3.98 22.74
N ASN A 288 -17.47 -4.92 23.67
CA ASN A 288 -18.74 -5.57 23.96
C ASN A 288 -19.67 -4.70 24.84
N THR A 289 -20.96 -5.02 24.86
CA THR A 289 -21.93 -4.40 25.76
C THR A 289 -21.46 -4.53 27.22
N ASN A 290 -21.58 -3.45 28.00
CA ASN A 290 -21.11 -3.34 29.39
C ASN A 290 -19.58 -3.42 29.60
N ALA A 291 -18.80 -3.38 28.52
CA ALA A 291 -17.34 -3.28 28.63
C ALA A 291 -16.90 -1.84 28.99
N PRO A 292 -15.70 -1.69 29.58
CA PRO A 292 -15.10 -0.37 29.82
C PRO A 292 -14.94 0.38 28.49
N ASP A 293 -14.98 1.72 28.55
CA ASP A 293 -14.72 2.53 27.34
C ASP A 293 -13.23 2.56 27.00
N VAL A 294 -12.94 2.77 25.73
CA VAL A 294 -11.57 3.05 25.24
C VAL A 294 -11.19 4.47 25.64
N THR A 295 -9.94 4.66 26.00
CA THR A 295 -9.38 5.99 26.31
C THR A 295 -8.25 6.36 25.39
N VAL A 296 -8.20 7.63 24.99
CA VAL A 296 -7.09 8.22 24.23
C VAL A 296 -6.70 9.51 24.94
N ASN A 297 -5.42 9.68 25.23
CA ASN A 297 -4.89 10.79 26.03
C ASN A 297 -5.64 10.93 27.38
N GLY A 298 -5.95 9.82 28.02
CA GLY A 298 -6.65 9.76 29.30
C GLY A 298 -8.16 10.04 29.26
N SER A 299 -8.70 10.43 28.10
CA SER A 299 -10.15 10.74 27.94
C SER A 299 -10.89 9.58 27.29
N ALA A 300 -12.06 9.22 27.82
CA ALA A 300 -12.97 8.25 27.20
C ALA A 300 -13.47 8.77 25.85
N ILE A 301 -13.48 7.91 24.83
CA ILE A 301 -13.84 8.28 23.45
C ILE A 301 -15.33 8.07 23.13
N GLY A 302 -16.14 7.53 24.06
CA GLY A 302 -17.52 7.14 23.77
C GLY A 302 -17.62 5.97 22.82
N ALA A 303 -16.71 4.98 22.95
CA ALA A 303 -16.62 3.85 22.04
C ALA A 303 -17.94 3.07 21.95
N THR A 304 -18.38 2.77 20.72
CA THR A 304 -19.59 1.96 20.49
C THR A 304 -19.41 0.55 21.07
N ALA A 305 -20.40 0.08 21.82
CA ALA A 305 -20.38 -1.19 22.55
C ALA A 305 -21.35 -2.20 21.92
N ASP A 306 -20.99 -2.75 20.76
CA ASP A 306 -21.82 -3.71 19.99
C ASP A 306 -21.08 -5.00 19.64
N GLY A 307 -19.85 -5.18 20.13
CA GLY A 307 -19.03 -6.36 19.87
C GLY A 307 -18.40 -6.40 18.48
N THR A 308 -18.56 -5.34 17.69
CA THR A 308 -17.93 -5.26 16.37
C THR A 308 -16.64 -4.45 16.39
N GLU A 309 -15.74 -4.75 15.46
CA GLU A 309 -14.53 -3.97 15.28
C GLU A 309 -14.87 -2.56 14.80
N ARG A 310 -14.29 -1.57 15.46
CA ARG A 310 -14.50 -0.14 15.22
C ARG A 310 -13.16 0.60 15.22
N THR A 311 -13.15 1.77 14.61
CA THR A 311 -12.02 2.69 14.65
C THR A 311 -12.43 4.02 15.27
N TYR A 312 -11.53 4.58 16.07
CA TYR A 312 -11.59 5.96 16.52
C TYR A 312 -10.44 6.73 15.86
N THR A 313 -10.71 7.90 15.31
CA THR A 313 -9.72 8.74 14.67
C THR A 313 -9.62 10.09 15.37
N LEU A 314 -8.43 10.39 15.88
CA LEU A 314 -8.05 11.71 16.36
C LEU A 314 -7.33 12.43 15.22
N SER A 315 -8.01 13.38 14.58
CA SER A 315 -7.51 14.11 13.40
C SER A 315 -6.77 15.38 13.78
N GLY A 316 -5.85 15.81 12.91
CA GLY A 316 -5.03 17.00 13.08
C GLY A 316 -3.64 16.68 13.60
N SER A 317 -2.99 17.63 14.26
CA SER A 317 -1.66 17.48 14.83
C SER A 317 -1.70 17.53 16.36
N GLY A 318 -0.76 16.88 17.01
CA GLY A 318 -0.69 16.89 18.48
C GLY A 318 0.32 15.88 19.03
N THR A 319 0.09 15.48 20.28
CA THR A 319 0.90 14.47 20.97
C THR A 319 -0.02 13.39 21.51
N LEU A 320 0.25 12.14 21.14
CA LEU A 320 -0.39 10.96 21.73
C LEU A 320 0.37 10.59 23.00
N THR A 321 -0.28 10.76 24.15
CA THR A 321 0.33 10.47 25.46
C THR A 321 -0.06 9.13 26.01
N SER A 322 -1.24 8.61 25.65
CA SER A 322 -1.68 7.28 26.10
C SER A 322 -2.84 6.74 25.25
N VAL A 323 -2.94 5.40 25.20
CA VAL A 323 -4.12 4.66 24.73
C VAL A 323 -4.43 3.58 25.75
N GLY A 324 -5.72 3.35 26.04
CA GLY A 324 -6.07 2.34 27.03
C GLY A 324 -7.57 2.13 27.15
N THR A 325 -7.99 1.62 28.30
CA THR A 325 -9.39 1.42 28.65
C THR A 325 -9.69 2.09 29.98
N GLN A 326 -10.96 2.41 30.22
CA GLN A 326 -11.43 2.71 31.56
C GLN A 326 -11.34 1.48 32.47
N THR A 327 -11.43 1.68 33.78
CA THR A 327 -11.45 0.59 34.75
C THR A 327 -12.64 -0.35 34.50
N ARG A 328 -12.35 -1.65 34.36
CA ARG A 328 -13.36 -2.68 34.22
C ARG A 328 -14.11 -2.87 35.53
N THR A 329 -15.41 -2.74 35.52
CA THR A 329 -16.24 -2.94 36.73
C THR A 329 -16.26 -4.41 37.14
N ALA A 330 -16.13 -4.69 38.43
CA ALA A 330 -16.22 -6.04 38.94
C ALA A 330 -17.60 -6.66 38.61
N GLY A 331 -17.59 -7.85 38.00
CA GLY A 331 -18.81 -8.53 37.53
C GLY A 331 -19.28 -8.11 36.14
N GLY A 332 -18.63 -7.17 35.49
CA GLY A 332 -18.88 -6.85 34.06
C GLY A 332 -18.47 -8.00 33.16
N SER A 333 -19.39 -8.49 32.32
CA SER A 333 -19.15 -9.61 31.40
C SER A 333 -18.61 -9.17 30.03
N GLY A 334 -18.44 -7.86 29.82
CA GLY A 334 -18.02 -7.31 28.54
C GLY A 334 -16.52 -7.10 28.43
N ASP A 335 -15.96 -7.49 27.29
CA ASP A 335 -14.56 -7.27 26.95
C ASP A 335 -14.39 -6.03 26.06
N CYS A 336 -13.34 -5.26 26.34
CA CYS A 336 -12.88 -4.18 25.47
C CYS A 336 -11.42 -4.45 25.14
N GLY A 337 -11.13 -4.73 23.88
CA GLY A 337 -9.77 -4.99 23.42
C GLY A 337 -9.32 -3.92 22.43
N ILE A 338 -8.05 -3.52 22.52
CA ILE A 338 -7.39 -2.65 21.55
C ILE A 338 -6.61 -3.53 20.58
N LYS A 339 -6.89 -3.35 19.28
CA LYS A 339 -6.34 -4.20 18.24
C LYS A 339 -5.06 -3.64 17.66
N LYS A 340 -5.05 -2.34 17.36
CA LYS A 340 -3.88 -1.64 16.85
C LYS A 340 -3.96 -0.15 17.04
N ILE A 341 -2.82 0.49 17.02
CA ILE A 341 -2.65 1.93 17.08
C ILE A 341 -1.83 2.37 15.89
N VAL A 342 -2.37 3.30 15.09
CA VAL A 342 -1.71 3.84 13.89
C VAL A 342 -1.49 5.34 14.10
N VAL A 343 -0.26 5.80 13.93
CA VAL A 343 0.13 7.20 14.06
C VAL A 343 0.67 7.68 12.72
N ASP A 344 0.07 8.72 12.14
CA ASP A 344 0.42 9.26 10.81
C ASP A 344 0.55 8.17 9.73
N GLY A 345 -0.38 7.20 9.76
CA GLY A 345 -0.42 6.08 8.84
C GLY A 345 0.57 4.96 9.13
N ALA A 346 1.42 5.08 10.15
CA ALA A 346 2.33 4.02 10.59
C ALA A 346 1.75 3.27 11.79
N GLU A 347 1.54 1.97 11.67
CA GLU A 347 1.13 1.12 12.79
C GLU A 347 2.26 0.97 13.80
N LEU A 348 1.97 1.07 15.10
CA LEU A 348 2.93 0.80 16.16
C LEU A 348 3.08 -0.72 16.29
N VAL A 349 4.27 -1.24 15.98
CA VAL A 349 4.62 -2.65 16.05
C VAL A 349 5.93 -2.77 16.84
N ASP A 350 6.03 -3.79 17.69
CA ASP A 350 7.23 -3.99 18.51
C ASP A 350 8.49 -4.18 17.68
N SER A 351 9.59 -3.64 18.16
CA SER A 351 10.89 -3.80 17.52
C SER A 351 11.29 -5.28 17.49
N GLY A 352 11.81 -5.74 16.33
CA GLY A 352 12.20 -7.13 16.12
C GLY A 352 11.10 -8.04 15.59
N ILE A 353 9.85 -7.58 15.48
CA ILE A 353 8.80 -8.30 14.76
C ILE A 353 9.08 -8.25 13.25
N THR A 354 9.09 -9.40 12.60
CA THR A 354 9.18 -9.50 11.14
C THR A 354 7.79 -9.63 10.55
N LEU A 355 7.33 -8.60 9.86
CA LEU A 355 6.03 -8.62 9.20
C LEU A 355 6.12 -9.31 7.84
N SER A 356 5.21 -10.26 7.61
CA SER A 356 5.04 -10.85 6.29
C SER A 356 4.32 -9.87 5.37
N HIS A 357 4.85 -9.67 4.17
CA HIS A 357 4.19 -8.88 3.13
C HIS A 357 4.46 -9.49 1.76
N ASN A 358 3.60 -9.16 0.79
CA ASN A 358 3.74 -9.62 -0.58
C ASN A 358 4.36 -8.57 -1.52
N GLY A 359 4.77 -7.42 -0.98
CA GLY A 359 5.43 -6.38 -1.76
C GLY A 359 6.77 -6.83 -2.33
N PHE A 360 7.09 -6.32 -3.52
CA PHE A 360 8.31 -6.67 -4.25
C PHE A 360 8.81 -5.53 -5.15
N HIS A 361 10.09 -5.64 -5.54
CA HIS A 361 10.72 -4.79 -6.54
C HIS A 361 11.45 -5.65 -7.57
N LEU A 362 11.11 -5.51 -8.85
CA LEU A 362 11.76 -6.17 -9.97
C LEU A 362 12.55 -5.14 -10.78
N ASN A 363 13.83 -5.01 -10.49
CA ASN A 363 14.75 -4.12 -11.19
C ASN A 363 15.50 -4.82 -12.34
N PHE A 364 15.37 -6.14 -12.44
CA PHE A 364 16.03 -7.01 -13.44
C PHE A 364 17.56 -6.88 -13.49
N SER A 365 18.19 -6.43 -12.41
CA SER A 365 19.65 -6.25 -12.33
C SER A 365 20.39 -7.58 -12.33
N ASP A 366 19.81 -8.59 -11.71
CA ASP A 366 20.27 -9.98 -11.73
C ASP A 366 19.31 -10.82 -12.58
N SER A 367 19.85 -11.47 -13.59
CA SER A 367 19.13 -12.37 -14.48
C SER A 367 19.73 -13.78 -14.49
N SER A 368 20.54 -14.13 -13.49
CA SER A 368 21.24 -15.40 -13.41
C SER A 368 20.31 -16.58 -13.11
N THR A 369 19.22 -16.33 -12.37
CA THR A 369 18.20 -17.33 -12.04
C THR A 369 16.79 -16.72 -12.05
N ASN A 370 15.74 -17.56 -12.10
CA ASN A 370 14.37 -17.10 -11.94
C ASN A 370 14.13 -16.52 -10.53
N GLU A 371 14.79 -17.05 -9.49
CA GLU A 371 14.74 -16.51 -8.12
C GLU A 371 15.34 -15.10 -8.05
N ALA A 372 16.43 -14.84 -8.77
CA ALA A 372 17.04 -13.51 -8.85
C ALA A 372 16.14 -12.49 -9.56
N LEU A 373 15.16 -12.95 -10.34
CA LEU A 373 14.12 -12.11 -10.94
C LEU A 373 12.92 -11.87 -10.00
N GLY A 374 12.94 -12.44 -8.78
CA GLY A 374 11.91 -12.25 -7.77
C GLY A 374 10.70 -13.20 -7.89
N PHE A 375 10.88 -14.38 -8.50
CA PHE A 375 9.82 -15.38 -8.72
C PHE A 375 10.18 -16.75 -8.19
#